data_028451b6a8e035c94dff0c21156f3828
#
_entry.id   028451b6a8e035c94dff0c21156f3828
#
_cell.length_a   1.000
_cell.length_b   1.000
_cell.length_c   1.000
_cell.angle_alpha   90.00
_cell.angle_beta   90.00
_cell.angle_gamma   90.00
#
_symmetry.space_group_name_H-M   'P 1'
#
loop_
_entity.id
_entity.type
_entity.pdbx_description
1 polymer ?
#
loop_
_entity_poly.entity_id
_entity_poly.type
_entity_poly.pdbx_seq_one_letter_code
_entity_poly.pdbx_strand_id
1 'polypeptide(L)'
;MKNIYLKSSLLFFVFAIFMISCKDAADNPKEDLVTTAPDLKNVQVTLPTAAGSETFNANCVICHSAALVATQPDFPEKTWTSIVTKMQKTFGAHVSDSAAKIIIQYLSTVKGRS
;
A
#
# COMPACT_ATOMS: atom_id res chain seq x y z
N MET A 1 13.25 45.66 -39.18
CA MET A 1 13.55 44.21 -39.30
C MET A 1 14.73 43.74 -38.42
N LYS A 2 15.62 44.60 -37.95
CA LYS A 2 16.77 44.23 -37.09
C LYS A 2 16.40 43.74 -35.67
N ASN A 3 15.27 44.18 -35.10
CA ASN A 3 14.91 43.87 -33.71
C ASN A 3 14.26 42.50 -33.51
N ILE A 4 13.78 41.84 -34.56
CA ILE A 4 13.17 40.53 -34.51
C ILE A 4 14.22 39.44 -34.32
N TYR A 5 15.34 39.56 -35.03
CA TYR A 5 16.45 38.59 -34.94
C TYR A 5 17.15 38.63 -33.58
N LEU A 6 17.26 39.83 -33.00
CA LEU A 6 17.88 39.98 -31.68
C LEU A 6 17.06 39.36 -30.57
N LYS A 7 15.72 39.48 -30.63
CA LYS A 7 14.80 38.86 -29.67
C LYS A 7 14.73 37.33 -29.81
N SER A 8 14.78 36.83 -31.06
CA SER A 8 14.81 35.40 -31.34
C SER A 8 16.10 34.74 -30.87
N SER A 9 17.25 35.41 -31.07
CA SER A 9 18.55 34.92 -30.60
C SER A 9 18.64 34.85 -29.07
N LEU A 10 18.06 35.84 -28.38
CA LEU A 10 18.03 35.85 -26.91
C LEU A 10 17.17 34.70 -26.33
N LEU A 11 16.05 34.41 -27.00
CA LEU A 11 15.15 33.32 -26.59
C LEU A 11 15.80 31.93 -26.75
N PHE A 12 16.57 31.75 -27.83
CA PHE A 12 17.33 30.51 -28.05
C PHE A 12 18.45 30.33 -27.02
N PHE A 13 19.11 31.40 -26.61
CA PHE A 13 20.18 31.35 -25.61
C PHE A 13 19.63 30.99 -24.20
N VAL A 14 18.49 31.57 -23.85
CA VAL A 14 17.82 31.24 -22.55
C VAL A 14 17.35 29.78 -22.53
N PHE A 15 16.83 29.26 -23.66
CA PHE A 15 16.40 27.86 -23.75
C PHE A 15 17.57 26.88 -23.71
N ALA A 16 18.73 27.23 -24.27
CA ALA A 16 19.95 26.42 -24.22
C ALA A 16 20.53 26.28 -22.80
N ILE A 17 20.41 27.33 -21.98
CA ILE A 17 20.89 27.32 -20.58
C ILE A 17 20.02 26.43 -19.69
N PHE A 18 18.71 26.28 -20.00
CA PHE A 18 17.81 25.45 -19.21
C PHE A 18 18.04 23.95 -19.40
N MET A 19 18.72 23.53 -20.49
CA MET A 19 18.97 22.10 -20.76
C MET A 19 20.29 21.59 -20.18
N ILE A 20 21.09 22.44 -19.50
CA ILE A 20 22.38 22.03 -18.92
C ILE A 20 22.29 21.71 -17.45
N SER A 21 21.11 21.90 -16.82
CA SER A 21 20.92 21.74 -15.37
C SER A 21 20.58 20.32 -14.91
N CYS A 22 20.73 19.29 -15.75
CA CYS A 22 20.52 17.91 -15.37
C CYS A 22 21.77 17.04 -15.59
N LYS A 23 22.91 17.49 -15.09
CA LYS A 23 24.08 16.62 -14.92
C LYS A 23 24.69 16.91 -13.55
N ASP A 24 25.00 15.79 -12.87
CA ASP A 24 25.72 15.70 -11.62
C ASP A 24 24.85 15.66 -10.33
N ALA A 25 24.11 14.53 -10.23
CA ALA A 25 23.80 13.94 -8.94
C ALA A 25 24.32 12.48 -8.96
N ALA A 26 25.61 12.31 -9.24
CA ALA A 26 26.29 11.04 -9.19
C ALA A 26 27.62 11.22 -8.43
N ASP A 27 27.54 11.68 -7.19
CA ASP A 27 28.58 11.43 -6.20
C ASP A 27 27.90 11.30 -4.83
N ASN A 28 27.25 10.16 -4.66
CA ASN A 28 26.80 9.74 -3.36
C ASN A 28 27.91 8.82 -2.81
N PRO A 29 28.53 9.13 -1.67
CA PRO A 29 29.43 8.17 -1.02
C PRO A 29 28.65 6.87 -0.89
N LYS A 30 29.22 5.79 -1.39
CA LYS A 30 28.76 4.43 -1.11
C LYS A 30 28.87 4.23 0.40
N GLU A 31 27.84 4.62 1.11
CA GLU A 31 27.52 4.04 2.39
C GLU A 31 27.19 2.59 2.07
N ASP A 32 28.06 1.68 2.44
CA ASP A 32 27.83 0.24 2.45
C ASP A 32 26.71 -0.05 3.45
N LEU A 33 25.50 0.40 3.11
CA LEU A 33 24.30 -0.22 3.57
C LEU A 33 24.30 -1.60 2.90
N VAL A 34 24.81 -2.58 3.62
CA VAL A 34 24.46 -3.97 3.40
C VAL A 34 22.95 -4.02 3.57
N THR A 35 22.27 -3.62 2.51
CA THR A 35 20.84 -3.84 2.36
C THR A 35 20.72 -5.33 2.06
N THR A 36 20.82 -6.15 3.10
CA THR A 36 20.23 -7.47 3.08
C THR A 36 18.75 -7.19 2.89
N ALA A 37 18.30 -7.18 1.63
CA ALA A 37 16.89 -7.11 1.32
C ALA A 37 16.21 -8.16 2.21
N PRO A 38 15.21 -7.80 3.03
CA PRO A 38 14.55 -8.77 3.88
C PRO A 38 14.06 -9.90 2.98
N ASP A 39 14.32 -11.15 3.36
CA ASP A 39 13.84 -12.31 2.61
C ASP A 39 12.31 -12.34 2.69
N LEU A 40 11.68 -11.73 1.71
CA LEU A 40 10.22 -11.61 1.62
C LEU A 40 9.54 -12.97 1.42
N LYS A 41 10.29 -14.03 1.13
CA LYS A 41 9.75 -15.39 0.95
C LYS A 41 9.27 -15.98 2.27
N ASN A 42 9.75 -15.49 3.41
CA ASN A 42 9.44 -16.00 4.75
C ASN A 42 8.68 -15.01 5.64
N VAL A 43 8.23 -13.87 5.11
CA VAL A 43 7.40 -12.93 5.87
C VAL A 43 5.97 -13.46 5.91
N GLN A 44 5.72 -14.43 6.77
CA GLN A 44 4.38 -14.91 7.10
C GLN A 44 3.80 -14.01 8.20
N VAL A 45 3.00 -13.02 7.81
CA VAL A 45 2.25 -12.24 8.78
C VAL A 45 0.98 -13.02 9.13
N THR A 46 0.86 -13.43 10.38
CA THR A 46 -0.34 -14.04 10.94
C THR A 46 -0.99 -13.09 11.94
N LEU A 47 -2.31 -13.07 11.98
CA LEU A 47 -3.04 -12.39 13.04
C LEU A 47 -3.10 -13.28 14.28
N PRO A 48 -3.32 -12.69 15.49
CA PRO A 48 -3.46 -13.46 16.73
C PRO A 48 -4.51 -14.57 16.63
N THR A 49 -4.24 -15.73 17.22
CA THR A 49 -5.20 -16.82 17.32
C THR A 49 -6.28 -16.46 18.33
N ALA A 50 -7.53 -16.42 17.87
CA ALA A 50 -8.71 -16.14 18.68
C ALA A 50 -9.92 -16.85 18.05
N ALA A 51 -11.08 -16.79 18.70
CA ALA A 51 -12.31 -17.34 18.15
C ALA A 51 -12.61 -16.73 16.77
N GLY A 52 -12.76 -17.57 15.74
CA GLY A 52 -12.99 -17.13 14.34
C GLY A 52 -11.73 -17.02 13.47
N SER A 53 -10.53 -17.21 14.02
CA SER A 53 -9.27 -17.16 13.26
C SER A 53 -9.24 -18.16 12.10
N GLU A 54 -9.75 -19.39 12.30
CA GLU A 54 -9.83 -20.40 11.24
C GLU A 54 -10.76 -19.96 10.11
N THR A 55 -11.94 -19.42 10.46
CA THR A 55 -12.88 -18.89 9.47
C THR A 55 -12.29 -17.72 8.70
N PHE A 56 -11.57 -16.81 9.37
CA PHE A 56 -10.84 -15.73 8.72
C PHE A 56 -9.79 -16.27 7.74
N ASN A 57 -8.95 -17.19 8.19
CA ASN A 57 -7.90 -17.74 7.35
C ASN A 57 -8.46 -18.47 6.12
N ALA A 58 -9.50 -19.27 6.30
CA ALA A 58 -10.11 -20.04 5.21
C ALA A 58 -10.84 -19.17 4.17
N ASN A 59 -11.26 -17.96 4.51
CA ASN A 59 -12.06 -17.11 3.61
C ASN A 59 -11.33 -15.86 3.13
N CYS A 60 -10.42 -15.29 3.92
CA CYS A 60 -9.79 -14.02 3.61
C CYS A 60 -8.36 -14.17 3.07
N VAL A 61 -7.58 -15.11 3.63
CA VAL A 61 -6.15 -15.25 3.28
C VAL A 61 -5.94 -15.96 1.94
N ILE A 62 -6.97 -16.55 1.35
CA ILE A 62 -6.90 -17.19 0.03
C ILE A 62 -6.68 -16.20 -1.12
N CYS A 63 -7.07 -14.94 -0.95
CA CYS A 63 -6.95 -13.91 -1.99
C CYS A 63 -5.81 -12.92 -1.72
N HIS A 64 -5.51 -12.64 -0.47
CA HIS A 64 -4.46 -11.67 -0.09
C HIS A 64 -3.88 -11.99 1.29
N SER A 65 -2.69 -11.46 1.57
CA SER A 65 -2.02 -11.69 2.86
C SER A 65 -2.77 -11.08 4.04
N ALA A 66 -2.71 -11.74 5.21
CA ALA A 66 -3.16 -11.20 6.49
C ALA A 66 -2.45 -9.88 6.87
N ALA A 67 -1.29 -9.58 6.25
CA ALA A 67 -0.59 -8.30 6.41
C ALA A 67 -1.47 -7.10 6.08
N LEU A 68 -2.40 -7.22 5.12
CA LEU A 68 -3.35 -6.16 4.80
C LEU A 68 -4.24 -5.78 5.99
N VAL A 69 -4.56 -6.73 6.84
CA VAL A 69 -5.32 -6.48 8.07
C VAL A 69 -4.39 -6.02 9.20
N ALA A 70 -3.23 -6.68 9.35
CA ALA A 70 -2.26 -6.36 10.41
C ALA A 70 -1.78 -4.91 10.36
N THR A 71 -1.62 -4.36 9.16
CA THR A 71 -1.17 -2.97 8.93
C THR A 71 -2.27 -1.92 9.05
N GLN A 72 -3.54 -2.33 9.17
CA GLN A 72 -4.63 -1.40 9.40
C GLN A 72 -4.57 -0.81 10.81
N PRO A 73 -5.06 0.42 11.03
CA PRO A 73 -5.38 0.89 12.36
C PRO A 73 -6.43 0.01 13.03
N ASP A 74 -6.55 0.14 14.35
CA ASP A 74 -7.64 -0.52 15.07
C ASP A 74 -8.96 0.18 14.76
N PHE A 75 -9.92 -0.55 14.21
CA PHE A 75 -11.20 -0.01 13.76
C PHE A 75 -12.35 -0.44 14.68
N PRO A 76 -13.39 0.39 14.83
CA PRO A 76 -14.63 -0.04 15.46
C PRO A 76 -15.31 -1.12 14.60
N GLU A 77 -16.12 -1.98 15.25
CA GLU A 77 -16.84 -3.09 14.59
C GLU A 77 -17.62 -2.65 13.34
N LYS A 78 -18.25 -1.46 13.39
CA LYS A 78 -18.97 -0.90 12.24
C LYS A 78 -18.09 -0.78 11.00
N THR A 79 -16.83 -0.42 11.17
CA THR A 79 -15.88 -0.30 10.07
C THR A 79 -15.51 -1.68 9.53
N TRP A 80 -15.25 -2.65 10.39
CA TRP A 80 -14.99 -4.03 9.99
C TRP A 80 -16.20 -4.63 9.25
N THR A 81 -17.41 -4.38 9.73
CA THR A 81 -18.65 -4.74 9.03
C THR A 81 -18.69 -4.19 7.62
N SER A 82 -18.39 -2.91 7.46
CA SER A 82 -18.36 -2.27 6.14
C SER A 82 -17.31 -2.87 5.21
N ILE A 83 -16.12 -3.17 5.73
CA ILE A 83 -15.02 -3.78 4.96
C ILE A 83 -15.41 -5.18 4.49
N VAL A 84 -15.90 -6.05 5.39
CA VAL A 84 -16.29 -7.41 5.04
C VAL A 84 -17.45 -7.42 4.06
N THR A 85 -18.45 -6.56 4.25
CA THR A 85 -19.56 -6.39 3.31
C THR A 85 -19.08 -5.95 1.93
N LYS A 86 -18.11 -5.03 1.88
CA LYS A 86 -17.51 -4.60 0.62
C LYS A 86 -16.79 -5.75 -0.09
N MET A 87 -16.08 -6.61 0.64
CA MET A 87 -15.45 -7.80 0.03
C MET A 87 -16.50 -8.72 -0.60
N GLN A 88 -17.63 -8.99 0.09
CA GLN A 88 -18.70 -9.81 -0.44
C GLN A 88 -19.42 -9.17 -1.64
N LYS A 89 -19.83 -7.91 -1.52
CA LYS A 89 -20.77 -7.29 -2.48
C LYS A 89 -20.08 -6.60 -3.65
N THR A 90 -18.91 -6.01 -3.43
CA THR A 90 -18.19 -5.23 -4.45
C THR A 90 -17.11 -6.07 -5.14
N PHE A 91 -16.39 -6.87 -4.38
CA PHE A 91 -15.28 -7.67 -4.89
C PHE A 91 -15.64 -9.15 -5.12
N GLY A 92 -16.87 -9.57 -4.83
CA GLY A 92 -17.38 -10.90 -5.12
C GLY A 92 -16.73 -12.02 -4.29
N ALA A 93 -16.22 -11.71 -3.09
CA ALA A 93 -15.66 -12.72 -2.21
C ALA A 93 -16.74 -13.72 -1.80
N HIS A 94 -16.48 -15.03 -1.99
CA HIS A 94 -17.40 -16.11 -1.70
C HIS A 94 -17.43 -16.43 -0.18
N VAL A 95 -17.81 -15.45 0.61
CA VAL A 95 -17.95 -15.56 2.07
C VAL A 95 -19.44 -15.61 2.41
N SER A 96 -19.90 -16.68 3.06
CA SER A 96 -21.30 -16.77 3.51
C SER A 96 -21.62 -15.71 4.58
N ASP A 97 -22.89 -15.35 4.73
CA ASP A 97 -23.28 -14.36 5.75
C ASP A 97 -22.98 -14.85 7.19
N SER A 98 -23.03 -16.16 7.44
CA SER A 98 -22.62 -16.74 8.71
C SER A 98 -21.10 -16.61 8.94
N ALA A 99 -20.29 -16.91 7.94
CA ALA A 99 -18.84 -16.73 8.01
C ALA A 99 -18.47 -15.26 8.17
N ALA A 100 -19.16 -14.36 7.48
CA ALA A 100 -18.92 -12.91 7.58
C ALA A 100 -19.13 -12.41 9.01
N LYS A 101 -20.17 -12.85 9.72
CA LYS A 101 -20.40 -12.48 11.12
C LYS A 101 -19.25 -12.95 12.03
N ILE A 102 -18.79 -14.19 11.87
CA ILE A 102 -17.66 -14.73 12.63
C ILE A 102 -16.38 -13.93 12.35
N ILE A 103 -16.12 -13.61 11.09
CA ILE A 103 -14.95 -12.83 10.67
C ILE A 103 -14.99 -11.42 11.25
N ILE A 104 -16.14 -10.73 11.20
CA ILE A 104 -16.31 -9.39 11.76
C ILE A 104 -16.02 -9.41 13.26
N GLN A 105 -16.55 -10.37 13.97
CA GLN A 105 -16.33 -10.53 15.41
C GLN A 105 -14.85 -10.82 15.72
N TYR A 106 -14.21 -11.71 14.96
CA TYR A 106 -12.78 -11.98 15.08
C TYR A 106 -11.94 -10.72 14.86
N LEU A 107 -12.17 -9.99 13.77
CA LEU A 107 -11.46 -8.76 13.45
C LEU A 107 -11.67 -7.68 14.52
N SER A 108 -12.88 -7.56 15.04
CA SER A 108 -13.19 -6.66 16.15
C SER A 108 -12.47 -7.03 17.45
N THR A 109 -12.16 -8.31 17.64
CA THR A 109 -11.39 -8.78 18.80
C THR A 109 -9.89 -8.49 18.66
N VAL A 110 -9.30 -8.77 17.49
CA VAL A 110 -7.84 -8.71 17.31
C VAL A 110 -7.35 -7.37 16.79
N LYS A 111 -8.21 -6.59 16.15
CA LYS A 111 -7.93 -5.27 15.54
C LYS A 111 -9.08 -4.29 15.79
N GLY A 112 -9.77 -4.46 16.91
CA GLY A 112 -10.87 -3.61 17.30
C GLY A 112 -10.46 -2.43 18.18
N ARG A 113 -11.26 -1.36 18.07
CA ARG A 113 -11.22 -0.19 18.95
C ARG A 113 -12.61 0.01 19.54
N SER A 114 -12.70 0.08 20.86
CA SER A 114 -13.90 0.53 21.59
C SER A 114 -14.17 2.02 21.38
#